data_0b21ea8faf134ebf46e7ae837527051a
#
_entry.id   0b21ea8faf134ebf46e7ae837527051a
#
_cell.length_a   1.000
_cell.length_b   1.000
_cell.length_c   1.000
_cell.angle_alpha   90.00
_cell.angle_beta   90.00
_cell.angle_gamma   90.00
#
_symmetry.space_group_name_H-M   'P 1'
#
loop_
_entity.id
_entity.type
_entity.pdbx_description
1 polymer ?
#
loop_
_entity_poly.entity_id
_entity_poly.type
_entity_poly.pdbx_seq_one_letter_code
_entity_poly.pdbx_strand_id
1 'polypeptide(L)'
;QGNPNWKELSDLEATELTEEEQSFVDNEVETLCAMIDSYEIVSSQDLPKEAWKFIFDKGFLGLIIPKEFNGKGFSHFAHAIIVGRLSSASQFLGISVMVPNSLGPGELLLKYGTEEQKKHYLPRLAKGKEIPCFGLTSTVAGSDAGSLIDNGIVCYGQHEGKKVLGLRLNWEKRYITLAPIATVIGLAFKAYDPDNLLPAEHPLHKKNDLGITCALIPRKTEGLSIGTRHRPIGEPFQNGPIYGKDVFIPMDWVIGGEKMLGHGWRMLMECLSVGRGISLPVTGASATQAMLLTTSTYSQTREQFGIPIAKMEGIQEKLSNLATNAYRATANINLSTWALDAGHRPSIISAIVKYRNTQLLQNSSIDAMDVHGGRAVMEGKRNYVSNVYAGAPVAITVEGANILTRSLMIFGQGLIRCHKT
;
A
#
# COMPACT_ATOMS: atom_id res chain seq x y z
N GLN A 1 1.33 -14.77 -24.82
CA GLN A 1 1.33 -15.22 -26.23
C GLN A 1 0.06 -14.82 -27.00
N GLY A 2 -0.77 -13.93 -26.47
CA GLY A 2 -1.97 -13.43 -27.14
C GLY A 2 -3.19 -14.36 -27.17
N ASN A 3 -3.06 -15.56 -26.63
CA ASN A 3 -4.19 -16.51 -26.50
C ASN A 3 -4.53 -16.65 -25.00
N PRO A 4 -5.47 -15.84 -24.48
CA PRO A 4 -5.92 -16.01 -23.10
C PRO A 4 -6.65 -17.38 -22.97
N ASN A 5 -6.42 -18.05 -21.87
CA ASN A 5 -7.18 -19.25 -21.52
C ASN A 5 -8.56 -18.84 -21.00
N TRP A 6 -9.48 -18.58 -21.92
CA TRP A 6 -10.84 -18.16 -21.59
C TRP A 6 -11.57 -19.18 -20.71
N LYS A 7 -11.25 -20.50 -20.88
CA LYS A 7 -11.85 -21.54 -20.07
C LYS A 7 -11.41 -21.42 -18.63
N GLU A 8 -10.10 -21.33 -18.37
CA GLU A 8 -9.58 -21.14 -17.01
C GLU A 8 -10.12 -19.87 -16.35
N LEU A 9 -10.27 -18.79 -17.13
CA LEU A 9 -10.83 -17.53 -16.64
C LEU A 9 -12.34 -17.68 -16.32
N SER A 10 -13.09 -18.40 -17.14
CA SER A 10 -14.53 -18.63 -16.92
C SER A 10 -14.81 -19.65 -15.81
N ASP A 11 -13.88 -20.57 -15.58
CA ASP A 11 -13.96 -21.59 -14.53
C ASP A 11 -13.41 -21.08 -13.18
N LEU A 12 -12.91 -19.84 -13.13
CA LEU A 12 -12.43 -19.23 -11.89
C LEU A 12 -13.62 -19.01 -10.95
N GLU A 13 -13.63 -19.75 -9.84
CA GLU A 13 -14.65 -19.61 -8.82
C GLU A 13 -14.50 -18.30 -8.05
N ALA A 14 -15.62 -17.65 -7.78
CA ALA A 14 -15.68 -16.47 -6.94
C ALA A 14 -15.32 -16.84 -5.50
N THR A 15 -14.33 -16.16 -4.93
CA THR A 15 -14.06 -16.28 -3.50
C THR A 15 -15.21 -15.63 -2.72
N GLU A 16 -15.76 -16.34 -1.76
CA GLU A 16 -16.74 -15.82 -0.81
C GLU A 16 -16.06 -15.55 0.54
N LEU A 17 -16.63 -14.65 1.32
CA LEU A 17 -16.16 -14.41 2.68
C LEU A 17 -16.53 -15.61 3.56
N THR A 18 -15.59 -16.05 4.38
CA THR A 18 -15.90 -16.98 5.47
C THR A 18 -16.79 -16.32 6.52
N GLU A 19 -17.45 -17.08 7.39
CA GLU A 19 -18.26 -16.53 8.48
C GLU A 19 -17.48 -15.59 9.38
N GLU A 20 -16.20 -15.90 9.66
CA GLU A 20 -15.31 -15.05 10.46
C GLU A 20 -14.98 -13.74 9.75
N GLU A 21 -14.68 -13.78 8.46
CA GLU A 21 -14.40 -12.61 7.64
C GLU A 21 -15.64 -11.72 7.51
N GLN A 22 -16.80 -12.30 7.24
CA GLN A 22 -18.06 -11.58 7.17
C GLN A 22 -18.41 -10.93 8.52
N SER A 23 -18.27 -11.67 9.61
CA SER A 23 -18.49 -11.14 10.96
C SER A 23 -17.57 -9.97 11.28
N PHE A 24 -16.29 -10.02 10.86
CA PHE A 24 -15.37 -8.91 11.05
C PHE A 24 -15.76 -7.68 10.23
N VAL A 25 -16.25 -7.87 9.01
CA VAL A 25 -16.78 -6.79 8.17
C VAL A 25 -18.01 -6.15 8.84
N ASP A 26 -18.98 -6.96 9.25
CA ASP A 26 -20.27 -6.47 9.78
C ASP A 26 -20.14 -5.79 11.15
N ASN A 27 -19.13 -6.16 11.95
CA ASN A 27 -18.94 -5.62 13.31
C ASN A 27 -17.77 -4.65 13.40
N GLU A 28 -16.53 -5.13 13.27
CA GLU A 28 -15.34 -4.30 13.51
C GLU A 28 -15.16 -3.21 12.45
N VAL A 29 -15.38 -3.55 11.16
CA VAL A 29 -15.22 -2.57 10.07
C VAL A 29 -16.31 -1.53 10.13
N GLU A 30 -17.58 -1.91 10.31
CA GLU A 30 -18.69 -0.95 10.42
C GLU A 30 -18.56 -0.07 11.66
N THR A 31 -18.14 -0.65 12.80
CA THR A 31 -17.87 0.13 14.02
C THR A 31 -16.79 1.17 13.79
N LEU A 32 -15.68 0.79 13.14
CA LEU A 32 -14.59 1.71 12.84
C LEU A 32 -15.03 2.81 11.86
N CYS A 33 -15.82 2.47 10.84
CA CYS A 33 -16.38 3.45 9.91
C CYS A 33 -17.30 4.45 10.62
N ALA A 34 -18.10 4.00 11.58
CA ALA A 34 -19.00 4.88 12.35
C ALA A 34 -18.26 5.86 13.29
N MET A 35 -16.99 5.60 13.63
CA MET A 35 -16.14 6.49 14.42
C MET A 35 -15.56 7.66 13.61
N ILE A 36 -15.76 7.68 12.30
CA ILE A 36 -15.03 8.55 11.36
C ILE A 36 -15.94 9.67 10.83
N ASP A 37 -15.48 10.91 10.95
CA ASP A 37 -15.98 12.07 10.19
C ASP A 37 -14.86 12.56 9.25
N SER A 38 -15.05 12.39 7.95
CA SER A 38 -14.04 12.73 6.94
C SER A 38 -13.65 14.22 6.97
N TYR A 39 -14.60 15.11 7.28
CA TYR A 39 -14.30 16.53 7.39
C TYR A 39 -13.41 16.84 8.61
N GLU A 40 -13.68 16.20 9.74
CA GLU A 40 -12.87 16.35 10.95
C GLU A 40 -11.46 15.81 10.74
N ILE A 41 -11.29 14.69 10.03
CA ILE A 41 -9.98 14.14 9.69
C ILE A 41 -9.17 15.13 8.84
N VAL A 42 -9.77 15.72 7.81
CA VAL A 42 -9.10 16.72 6.97
C VAL A 42 -8.73 17.96 7.76
N SER A 43 -9.62 18.42 8.65
CA SER A 43 -9.40 19.59 9.48
C SER A 43 -8.33 19.37 10.55
N SER A 44 -8.36 18.23 11.25
CA SER A 44 -7.39 17.87 12.30
C SER A 44 -6.09 17.29 11.73
N GLN A 45 -6.10 16.88 10.48
CA GLN A 45 -4.98 16.23 9.80
C GLN A 45 -4.59 14.88 10.42
N ASP A 46 -5.51 14.22 11.14
CA ASP A 46 -5.27 12.89 11.73
C ASP A 46 -6.60 12.15 12.01
N LEU A 47 -6.49 10.84 12.28
CA LEU A 47 -7.59 10.06 12.81
C LEU A 47 -7.82 10.37 14.30
N PRO A 48 -9.05 10.25 14.80
CA PRO A 48 -9.32 10.29 16.23
C PRO A 48 -8.47 9.26 16.99
N LYS A 49 -8.04 9.59 18.20
CA LYS A 49 -7.23 8.70 19.04
C LYS A 49 -7.93 7.36 19.30
N GLU A 50 -9.24 7.40 19.48
CA GLU A 50 -10.08 6.22 19.70
C GLU A 50 -10.09 5.30 18.47
N ALA A 51 -10.10 5.88 17.26
CA ALA A 51 -10.00 5.12 16.02
C ALA A 51 -8.63 4.44 15.88
N TRP A 52 -7.52 5.13 16.17
CA TRP A 52 -6.21 4.51 16.21
C TRP A 52 -6.14 3.36 17.23
N LYS A 53 -6.66 3.60 18.45
CA LYS A 53 -6.72 2.55 19.47
C LYS A 53 -7.54 1.34 19.00
N PHE A 54 -8.68 1.57 18.37
CA PHE A 54 -9.53 0.51 17.85
C PHE A 54 -8.84 -0.29 16.72
N ILE A 55 -8.14 0.39 15.81
CA ILE A 55 -7.35 -0.25 14.74
C ILE A 55 -6.32 -1.22 15.35
N PHE A 56 -5.61 -0.79 16.39
CA PHE A 56 -4.59 -1.63 17.04
C PHE A 56 -5.22 -2.78 17.85
N ASP A 57 -6.20 -2.49 18.68
CA ASP A 57 -6.83 -3.47 19.56
C ASP A 57 -7.56 -4.58 18.79
N LYS A 58 -8.15 -4.23 17.64
CA LYS A 58 -8.93 -5.17 16.82
C LYS A 58 -8.11 -5.91 15.76
N GLY A 59 -6.82 -5.59 15.65
CA GLY A 59 -5.88 -6.31 14.80
C GLY A 59 -5.99 -5.98 13.31
N PHE A 60 -6.42 -4.77 12.95
CA PHE A 60 -6.49 -4.32 11.55
C PHE A 60 -5.13 -4.28 10.86
N LEU A 61 -4.01 -4.20 11.60
CA LEU A 61 -2.67 -4.23 11.00
C LEU A 61 -2.17 -5.64 10.67
N GLY A 62 -2.91 -6.68 11.05
CA GLY A 62 -2.54 -8.08 10.85
C GLY A 62 -3.57 -8.90 10.09
N LEU A 63 -4.31 -8.29 9.16
CA LEU A 63 -5.34 -8.99 8.38
C LEU A 63 -4.78 -10.18 7.62
N ILE A 64 -3.64 -10.00 6.94
CA ILE A 64 -2.98 -11.04 6.13
C ILE A 64 -2.00 -11.91 6.92
N ILE A 65 -1.65 -11.53 8.15
CA ILE A 65 -0.72 -12.31 8.98
C ILE A 65 -1.43 -13.59 9.42
N PRO A 66 -0.81 -14.79 9.24
CA PRO A 66 -1.42 -16.06 9.61
C PRO A 66 -1.79 -16.16 11.09
N LYS A 67 -2.81 -16.96 11.39
CA LYS A 67 -3.31 -17.20 12.76
C LYS A 67 -2.25 -17.76 13.71
N GLU A 68 -1.31 -18.56 13.19
CA GLU A 68 -0.16 -19.08 13.97
C GLU A 68 0.72 -17.97 14.57
N PHE A 69 0.75 -16.78 13.92
CA PHE A 69 1.42 -15.58 14.42
C PHE A 69 0.44 -14.57 15.05
N ASN A 70 -0.73 -15.03 15.50
CA ASN A 70 -1.79 -14.20 16.08
C ASN A 70 -2.37 -13.13 15.14
N GLY A 71 -2.22 -13.27 13.84
CA GLY A 71 -2.92 -12.49 12.82
C GLY A 71 -4.32 -13.02 12.55
N LYS A 72 -5.00 -12.39 11.60
CA LYS A 72 -6.34 -12.81 11.16
C LYS A 72 -6.29 -13.94 10.14
N GLY A 73 -5.26 -13.98 9.30
CA GLY A 73 -5.12 -14.97 8.22
C GLY A 73 -6.24 -14.90 7.19
N PHE A 74 -6.75 -13.68 6.95
CA PHE A 74 -7.84 -13.44 6.01
C PHE A 74 -7.41 -13.58 4.55
N SER A 75 -8.37 -13.92 3.69
CA SER A 75 -8.18 -14.02 2.25
C SER A 75 -7.83 -12.67 1.62
N HIS A 76 -7.28 -12.68 0.41
CA HIS A 76 -7.04 -11.46 -0.36
C HIS A 76 -8.36 -10.76 -0.71
N PHE A 77 -9.42 -11.53 -0.94
CA PHE A 77 -10.76 -11.00 -1.17
C PHE A 77 -11.30 -10.27 0.07
N ALA A 78 -11.22 -10.89 1.25
CA ALA A 78 -11.62 -10.25 2.51
C ALA A 78 -10.81 -8.98 2.79
N HIS A 79 -9.49 -9.03 2.58
CA HIS A 79 -8.63 -7.83 2.70
C HIS A 79 -9.10 -6.70 1.76
N ALA A 80 -9.44 -7.03 0.52
CA ALA A 80 -9.97 -6.04 -0.43
C ALA A 80 -11.31 -5.44 0.04
N ILE A 81 -12.25 -6.27 0.49
CA ILE A 81 -13.55 -5.80 1.01
C ILE A 81 -13.35 -4.87 2.21
N ILE A 82 -12.52 -5.27 3.18
CA ILE A 82 -12.24 -4.47 4.39
C ILE A 82 -11.62 -3.12 4.01
N VAL A 83 -10.53 -3.12 3.25
CA VAL A 83 -9.87 -1.87 2.84
C VAL A 83 -10.80 -1.01 1.99
N GLY A 84 -11.59 -1.63 1.11
CA GLY A 84 -12.58 -0.94 0.31
C GLY A 84 -13.65 -0.23 1.16
N ARG A 85 -14.20 -0.93 2.14
CA ARG A 85 -15.22 -0.36 3.03
C ARG A 85 -14.66 0.78 3.89
N LEU A 86 -13.46 0.61 4.45
CA LEU A 86 -12.77 1.66 5.19
C LEU A 86 -12.47 2.89 4.31
N SER A 87 -12.01 2.67 3.07
CA SER A 87 -11.74 3.73 2.11
C SER A 87 -12.99 4.49 1.68
N SER A 88 -14.15 3.86 1.66
CA SER A 88 -15.41 4.53 1.36
C SER A 88 -15.84 5.50 2.48
N ALA A 89 -15.46 5.22 3.73
CA ALA A 89 -15.68 6.13 4.86
C ALA A 89 -14.63 7.27 4.87
N SER A 90 -13.36 6.92 4.67
CA SER A 90 -12.25 7.88 4.52
C SER A 90 -11.06 7.19 3.83
N GLN A 91 -10.52 7.82 2.80
CA GLN A 91 -9.30 7.32 2.14
C GLN A 91 -8.12 7.26 3.12
N PHE A 92 -8.00 8.22 4.03
CA PHE A 92 -6.99 8.18 5.09
C PHE A 92 -7.08 6.89 5.91
N LEU A 93 -8.30 6.53 6.32
CA LEU A 93 -8.54 5.32 7.10
C LEU A 93 -8.12 4.05 6.32
N GLY A 94 -8.58 3.95 5.06
CA GLY A 94 -8.20 2.85 4.18
C GLY A 94 -6.69 2.74 3.99
N ILE A 95 -5.98 3.85 3.71
CA ILE A 95 -4.53 3.88 3.54
C ILE A 95 -3.80 3.45 4.82
N SER A 96 -4.29 3.85 6.00
CA SER A 96 -3.67 3.50 7.29
C SER A 96 -3.71 2.00 7.58
N VAL A 97 -4.75 1.31 7.12
CA VAL A 97 -4.90 -0.15 7.28
C VAL A 97 -4.26 -0.92 6.14
N MET A 98 -4.37 -0.44 4.88
CA MET A 98 -3.85 -1.17 3.74
C MET A 98 -2.32 -1.30 3.75
N VAL A 99 -1.59 -0.24 4.17
CA VAL A 99 -0.13 -0.21 4.06
C VAL A 99 0.55 -1.28 4.92
N PRO A 100 0.21 -1.48 6.19
CA PRO A 100 0.75 -2.60 6.98
C PRO A 100 0.47 -3.98 6.37
N ASN A 101 -0.66 -4.13 5.69
CA ASN A 101 -1.12 -5.40 5.12
C ASN A 101 -0.66 -5.65 3.67
N SER A 102 0.07 -4.72 3.03
CA SER A 102 0.47 -4.89 1.63
C SER A 102 1.86 -4.34 1.28
N LEU A 103 2.28 -3.25 1.92
CA LEU A 103 3.54 -2.55 1.66
C LEU A 103 4.43 -2.50 2.90
N GLY A 104 4.00 -3.08 4.00
CA GLY A 104 4.77 -3.22 5.22
C GLY A 104 5.74 -4.40 5.16
N PRO A 105 6.62 -4.52 6.15
CA PRO A 105 7.58 -5.62 6.21
C PRO A 105 6.94 -7.00 6.52
N GLY A 106 5.64 -7.05 6.85
CA GLY A 106 4.96 -8.29 7.24
C GLY A 106 5.03 -9.38 6.18
N GLU A 107 4.74 -9.05 4.92
CA GLU A 107 4.81 -10.01 3.81
C GLU A 107 6.26 -10.44 3.50
N LEU A 108 7.21 -9.50 3.58
CA LEU A 108 8.63 -9.83 3.42
C LEU A 108 9.09 -10.80 4.52
N LEU A 109 8.67 -10.57 5.75
CA LEU A 109 8.97 -11.45 6.89
C LEU A 109 8.37 -12.84 6.72
N LEU A 110 7.10 -12.93 6.34
CA LEU A 110 6.42 -14.21 6.11
C LEU A 110 7.18 -15.06 5.09
N LYS A 111 7.65 -14.44 4.01
CA LYS A 111 8.29 -15.16 2.91
C LYS A 111 9.79 -15.38 3.11
N TYR A 112 10.50 -14.41 3.67
CA TYR A 112 11.97 -14.40 3.71
C TYR A 112 12.56 -14.29 5.11
N GLY A 113 11.78 -13.90 6.11
CA GLY A 113 12.27 -13.76 7.48
C GLY A 113 12.81 -15.07 8.06
N THR A 114 13.80 -14.97 8.95
CA THR A 114 14.20 -16.12 9.77
C THR A 114 13.08 -16.49 10.74
N GLU A 115 13.10 -17.69 11.28
CA GLU A 115 12.08 -18.13 12.24
C GLU A 115 12.07 -17.24 13.50
N GLU A 116 13.23 -16.75 13.94
CA GLU A 116 13.37 -15.80 15.04
C GLU A 116 12.71 -14.46 14.70
N GLN A 117 12.98 -13.93 13.51
CA GLN A 117 12.36 -12.68 13.03
C GLN A 117 10.84 -12.83 12.93
N LYS A 118 10.34 -13.92 12.36
CA LYS A 118 8.89 -14.19 12.26
C LYS A 118 8.23 -14.25 13.64
N LYS A 119 8.80 -15.05 14.57
CA LYS A 119 8.28 -15.20 15.93
C LYS A 119 8.32 -13.90 16.72
N HIS A 120 9.31 -13.03 16.46
CA HIS A 120 9.43 -11.75 17.16
C HIS A 120 8.47 -10.70 16.59
N TYR A 121 8.50 -10.47 15.28
CA TYR A 121 7.82 -9.33 14.67
C TYR A 121 6.36 -9.60 14.29
N LEU A 122 6.03 -10.76 13.70
CA LEU A 122 4.68 -10.99 13.16
C LEU A 122 3.58 -10.90 14.23
N PRO A 123 3.72 -11.49 15.43
CA PRO A 123 2.71 -11.33 16.48
C PRO A 123 2.60 -9.90 17.00
N ARG A 124 3.68 -9.13 16.97
CA ARG A 124 3.71 -7.72 17.42
C ARG A 124 3.05 -6.80 16.42
N LEU A 125 3.30 -7.03 15.12
CA LEU A 125 2.61 -6.35 14.02
C LEU A 125 1.12 -6.65 14.04
N ALA A 126 0.74 -7.93 14.14
CA ALA A 126 -0.67 -8.35 14.17
C ALA A 126 -1.48 -7.73 15.31
N LYS A 127 -0.85 -7.50 16.47
CA LYS A 127 -1.48 -6.88 17.66
C LYS A 127 -1.29 -5.37 17.74
N GLY A 128 -0.76 -4.73 16.70
CA GLY A 128 -0.51 -3.29 16.71
C GLY A 128 0.52 -2.82 17.75
N LYS A 129 1.31 -3.75 18.36
CA LYS A 129 2.41 -3.41 19.26
C LYS A 129 3.59 -2.82 18.50
N GLU A 130 3.75 -3.21 17.26
CA GLU A 130 4.66 -2.57 16.29
C GLU A 130 3.83 -2.00 15.14
N ILE A 131 4.13 -0.77 14.78
CA ILE A 131 3.55 -0.07 13.63
C ILE A 131 4.64 -0.01 12.58
N PRO A 132 4.47 -0.68 11.42
CA PRO A 132 5.51 -0.72 10.41
C PRO A 132 5.43 0.46 9.45
N CYS A 133 6.58 0.86 8.90
CA CYS A 133 6.66 1.58 7.64
C CYS A 133 7.74 0.95 6.78
N PHE A 134 7.81 1.32 5.48
CA PHE A 134 8.85 0.81 4.57
C PHE A 134 9.53 1.93 3.80
N GLY A 135 10.81 2.17 4.10
CA GLY A 135 11.67 3.17 3.44
C GLY A 135 12.26 2.63 2.15
N LEU A 136 11.59 2.88 1.01
CA LEU A 136 12.09 2.57 -0.32
C LEU A 136 12.47 3.85 -1.08
N THR A 137 11.52 4.74 -1.31
CA THR A 137 11.72 5.98 -2.08
C THR A 137 12.73 6.90 -1.39
N SER A 138 13.74 7.33 -2.14
CA SER A 138 14.76 8.29 -1.68
C SER A 138 14.66 9.62 -2.43
N THR A 139 15.55 10.54 -2.12
CA THR A 139 15.59 11.87 -2.75
C THR A 139 15.87 11.82 -4.25
N VAL A 140 16.59 10.80 -4.72
CA VAL A 140 17.00 10.63 -6.12
C VAL A 140 16.37 9.42 -6.81
N ALA A 141 15.76 8.51 -6.06
CA ALA A 141 15.21 7.27 -6.57
C ALA A 141 13.72 7.15 -6.22
N GLY A 142 12.85 7.47 -7.19
CA GLY A 142 11.41 7.26 -7.14
C GLY A 142 10.99 6.11 -8.05
N SER A 143 10.61 6.41 -9.30
CA SER A 143 10.26 5.39 -10.30
C SER A 143 11.41 4.44 -10.60
N ASP A 144 12.63 4.95 -10.63
CA ASP A 144 13.86 4.16 -10.72
C ASP A 144 14.33 3.76 -9.31
N ALA A 145 13.56 2.88 -8.66
CA ALA A 145 13.86 2.43 -7.30
C ALA A 145 15.18 1.63 -7.20
N GLY A 146 15.69 1.10 -8.31
CA GLY A 146 16.99 0.42 -8.36
C GLY A 146 18.20 1.36 -8.23
N SER A 147 18.02 2.66 -8.52
CA SER A 147 19.09 3.67 -8.48
C SER A 147 19.21 4.37 -7.13
N LEU A 148 18.67 3.79 -6.05
CA LEU A 148 18.82 4.33 -4.70
C LEU A 148 20.31 4.45 -4.32
N ILE A 149 20.65 5.55 -3.62
CA ILE A 149 22.01 5.87 -3.17
C ILE A 149 22.23 5.61 -1.68
N ASP A 150 21.15 5.33 -0.97
CA ASP A 150 21.21 4.91 0.43
C ASP A 150 22.08 3.67 0.56
N ASN A 151 22.98 3.67 1.53
CA ASN A 151 24.02 2.65 1.60
C ASN A 151 24.21 2.06 3.00
N GLY A 152 24.80 0.88 3.01
CA GLY A 152 25.22 0.18 4.19
C GLY A 152 26.59 -0.46 3.96
N ILE A 153 27.56 -0.15 4.82
CA ILE A 153 28.91 -0.69 4.75
C ILE A 153 29.05 -1.80 5.79
N VAL A 154 29.48 -2.98 5.37
CA VAL A 154 29.80 -4.09 6.29
C VAL A 154 30.93 -3.68 7.22
N CYS A 155 30.71 -3.79 8.52
CA CYS A 155 31.69 -3.43 9.53
C CYS A 155 31.44 -4.16 10.85
N TYR A 156 32.42 -4.13 11.74
CA TYR A 156 32.21 -4.53 13.13
C TYR A 156 31.69 -3.35 13.96
N GLY A 157 30.72 -3.60 14.82
CA GLY A 157 30.17 -2.61 15.74
C GLY A 157 29.73 -3.24 17.07
N GLN A 158 29.30 -2.41 18.02
CA GLN A 158 28.80 -2.86 19.30
C GLN A 158 27.29 -3.08 19.25
N HIS A 159 26.83 -4.25 19.68
CA HIS A 159 25.43 -4.56 19.86
C HIS A 159 25.27 -5.41 21.14
N GLU A 160 24.41 -4.97 22.03
CA GLU A 160 24.17 -5.64 23.35
C GLU A 160 25.47 -5.96 24.12
N GLY A 161 26.41 -5.03 24.08
CA GLY A 161 27.70 -5.16 24.77
C GLY A 161 28.72 -6.09 24.09
N LYS A 162 28.41 -6.59 22.90
CA LYS A 162 29.31 -7.48 22.14
C LYS A 162 29.74 -6.80 20.84
N LYS A 163 30.97 -7.07 20.42
CA LYS A 163 31.45 -6.71 19.08
C LYS A 163 30.94 -7.76 18.08
N VAL A 164 30.07 -7.32 17.16
CA VAL A 164 29.44 -8.18 16.16
C VAL A 164 29.65 -7.65 14.75
N LEU A 165 29.59 -8.53 13.76
CA LEU A 165 29.55 -8.13 12.35
C LEU A 165 28.14 -7.54 12.05
N GLY A 166 28.11 -6.46 11.30
CA GLY A 166 26.89 -5.76 10.96
C GLY A 166 27.09 -4.81 9.80
N LEU A 167 26.21 -3.84 9.71
CA LEU A 167 26.21 -2.82 8.66
C LEU A 167 26.10 -1.43 9.28
N ARG A 168 26.86 -0.49 8.76
CA ARG A 168 26.75 0.94 9.09
C ARG A 168 26.04 1.65 7.97
N LEU A 169 24.83 2.13 8.28
CA LEU A 169 23.87 2.62 7.31
C LEU A 169 23.81 4.15 7.27
N ASN A 170 23.66 4.69 6.06
CA ASN A 170 23.33 6.09 5.80
C ASN A 170 22.22 6.16 4.76
N TRP A 171 21.12 6.89 5.09
CA TRP A 171 19.98 7.01 4.17
C TRP A 171 19.22 8.31 4.36
N GLU A 172 18.51 8.69 3.28
CA GLU A 172 17.52 9.76 3.27
C GLU A 172 16.31 9.32 2.46
N LYS A 173 15.25 8.86 3.15
CA LYS A 173 13.99 8.42 2.55
C LYS A 173 12.94 9.49 2.70
N ARG A 174 12.03 9.59 1.69
CA ARG A 174 10.92 10.54 1.70
C ARG A 174 9.62 9.90 1.25
N TYR A 175 8.52 10.55 1.60
CA TYR A 175 7.16 10.10 1.26
C TYR A 175 6.80 8.74 1.88
N ILE A 176 7.33 8.46 3.07
CA ILE A 176 7.14 7.15 3.71
C ILE A 176 5.85 7.16 4.53
N THR A 177 4.87 6.38 4.06
CA THR A 177 3.58 6.22 4.74
C THR A 177 3.77 5.55 6.09
N LEU A 178 3.07 6.05 7.10
CA LEU A 178 3.15 5.70 8.52
C LEU A 178 4.48 6.06 9.23
N ALA A 179 5.49 6.60 8.56
CA ALA A 179 6.76 6.95 9.20
C ALA A 179 6.61 7.81 10.46
N PRO A 180 5.71 8.83 10.53
CA PRO A 180 5.57 9.65 11.73
C PRO A 180 5.20 8.85 12.98
N ILE A 181 4.45 7.77 12.84
CA ILE A 181 3.97 6.93 13.96
C ILE A 181 4.62 5.54 13.99
N ALA A 182 5.46 5.20 13.03
CA ALA A 182 6.10 3.89 12.94
C ALA A 182 7.00 3.61 14.16
N THR A 183 7.02 2.37 14.60
CA THR A 183 7.88 1.85 15.68
C THR A 183 8.98 0.95 15.13
N VAL A 184 8.76 0.37 13.95
CA VAL A 184 9.74 -0.43 13.20
C VAL A 184 9.77 0.02 11.75
N ILE A 185 10.96 0.16 11.21
CA ILE A 185 11.21 0.64 9.86
C ILE A 185 11.81 -0.50 9.04
N GLY A 186 11.06 -0.95 8.02
CA GLY A 186 11.66 -1.68 6.92
C GLY A 186 12.45 -0.71 6.05
N LEU A 187 13.69 -1.02 5.73
CA LEU A 187 14.56 -0.16 4.95
C LEU A 187 15.21 -0.92 3.81
N ALA A 188 15.15 -0.35 2.60
CA ALA A 188 15.92 -0.81 1.45
C ALA A 188 17.13 0.11 1.21
N PHE A 189 18.30 -0.48 1.05
CA PHE A 189 19.58 0.21 0.82
C PHE A 189 20.53 -0.67 0.00
N LYS A 190 21.57 -0.09 -0.61
CA LYS A 190 22.67 -0.85 -1.24
C LYS A 190 23.72 -1.22 -0.19
N ALA A 191 24.05 -2.49 -0.12
CA ALA A 191 25.07 -2.99 0.79
C ALA A 191 26.42 -3.11 0.08
N TYR A 192 27.51 -2.79 0.80
CA TYR A 192 28.87 -2.86 0.30
C TYR A 192 29.79 -3.51 1.35
N ASP A 193 30.81 -4.25 0.88
CA ASP A 193 31.87 -4.86 1.71
C ASP A 193 33.28 -4.53 1.15
N PRO A 194 33.71 -3.28 1.26
CA PRO A 194 35.02 -2.86 0.72
C PRO A 194 36.22 -3.52 1.42
N ASP A 195 36.05 -3.93 2.68
CA ASP A 195 37.12 -4.50 3.50
C ASP A 195 37.10 -6.03 3.51
N ASN A 196 36.20 -6.69 2.73
CA ASN A 196 36.03 -8.15 2.63
C ASN A 196 35.84 -8.82 4.00
N LEU A 197 34.95 -8.27 4.82
CA LEU A 197 34.69 -8.76 6.18
C LEU A 197 33.69 -9.92 6.22
N LEU A 198 32.97 -10.19 5.13
CA LEU A 198 32.09 -11.33 5.05
C LEU A 198 32.88 -12.64 5.13
N PRO A 199 32.36 -13.69 5.81
CA PRO A 199 33.00 -14.99 5.91
C PRO A 199 33.40 -15.57 4.55
N ALA A 200 34.48 -16.35 4.51
CA ALA A 200 34.99 -16.92 3.27
C ALA A 200 33.98 -17.85 2.55
N GLU A 201 33.10 -18.50 3.32
CA GLU A 201 31.99 -19.33 2.84
C GLU A 201 30.78 -18.56 2.32
N HIS A 202 30.72 -17.25 2.55
CA HIS A 202 29.60 -16.44 2.10
C HIS A 202 29.60 -16.30 0.57
N PRO A 203 28.46 -16.47 -0.15
CA PRO A 203 28.41 -16.41 -1.62
C PRO A 203 28.87 -15.09 -2.21
N LEU A 204 28.79 -14.00 -1.44
CA LEU A 204 29.21 -12.65 -1.83
C LEU A 204 30.61 -12.28 -1.30
N HIS A 205 31.35 -13.22 -0.71
CA HIS A 205 32.73 -12.98 -0.26
C HIS A 205 33.60 -12.43 -1.42
N LYS A 206 34.40 -11.43 -1.13
CA LYS A 206 35.23 -10.65 -2.09
C LYS A 206 34.44 -9.82 -3.12
N LYS A 207 33.14 -9.66 -2.97
CA LYS A 207 32.37 -8.70 -3.75
C LYS A 207 32.24 -7.41 -2.96
N ASN A 208 32.59 -6.28 -3.57
CA ASN A 208 32.42 -4.97 -2.93
C ASN A 208 30.93 -4.54 -2.98
N ASP A 209 30.30 -4.56 -4.13
CA ASP A 209 28.85 -4.28 -4.26
C ASP A 209 28.08 -5.56 -4.03
N LEU A 210 27.35 -5.61 -2.91
CA LEU A 210 26.52 -6.76 -2.52
C LEU A 210 25.11 -6.68 -3.09
N GLY A 211 24.69 -5.50 -3.54
CA GLY A 211 23.35 -5.26 -4.07
C GLY A 211 22.35 -4.71 -3.05
N ILE A 212 21.11 -4.54 -3.51
CA ILE A 212 20.03 -4.02 -2.66
C ILE A 212 19.68 -5.04 -1.57
N THR A 213 19.63 -4.56 -0.34
CA THR A 213 19.38 -5.33 0.88
C THR A 213 18.22 -4.70 1.63
N CYS A 214 17.41 -5.51 2.34
CA CYS A 214 16.33 -5.05 3.19
C CYS A 214 16.60 -5.41 4.65
N ALA A 215 16.35 -4.48 5.57
CA ALA A 215 16.50 -4.70 7.00
C ALA A 215 15.33 -4.13 7.79
N LEU A 216 15.16 -4.60 9.03
CA LEU A 216 14.21 -4.08 10.01
C LEU A 216 14.96 -3.30 11.08
N ILE A 217 14.59 -2.04 11.26
CA ILE A 217 15.28 -1.12 12.16
C ILE A 217 14.27 -0.60 13.19
N PRO A 218 14.43 -0.90 14.48
CA PRO A 218 13.61 -0.29 15.53
C PRO A 218 13.76 1.23 15.53
N ARG A 219 12.65 1.96 15.70
CA ARG A 219 12.65 3.44 15.67
C ARG A 219 13.64 4.09 16.65
N LYS A 220 13.91 3.45 17.78
CA LYS A 220 14.78 3.99 18.82
C LYS A 220 16.27 3.76 18.56
N THR A 221 16.64 3.22 17.39
CA THR A 221 18.04 2.98 17.03
C THR A 221 18.79 4.32 16.92
N GLU A 222 19.97 4.38 17.53
CA GLU A 222 20.84 5.56 17.50
C GLU A 222 21.16 5.96 16.05
N GLY A 223 21.15 7.27 15.77
CA GLY A 223 21.37 7.81 14.43
C GLY A 223 20.15 7.86 13.52
N LEU A 224 19.02 7.23 13.91
CA LEU A 224 17.75 7.28 13.18
C LEU A 224 16.92 8.48 13.63
N SER A 225 16.36 9.22 12.68
CA SER A 225 15.42 10.30 12.95
C SER A 225 14.25 10.32 11.95
N ILE A 226 13.11 10.82 12.42
CA ILE A 226 11.92 11.07 11.61
C ILE A 226 11.81 12.59 11.45
N GLY A 227 11.67 13.05 10.20
CA GLY A 227 11.58 14.49 9.92
C GLY A 227 10.15 15.03 9.98
N THR A 228 9.97 16.23 9.46
CA THR A 228 8.67 16.90 9.41
C THR A 228 7.69 16.12 8.57
N ARG A 229 6.49 15.93 9.11
CA ARG A 229 5.40 15.21 8.43
C ARG A 229 5.06 15.85 7.09
N HIS A 230 4.95 15.04 6.05
CA HIS A 230 4.37 15.43 4.77
C HIS A 230 2.85 15.45 4.88
N ARG A 231 2.21 16.32 4.11
CA ARG A 231 0.74 16.41 4.03
C ARG A 231 0.31 16.16 2.59
N PRO A 232 -0.04 14.92 2.23
CA PRO A 232 -0.56 14.63 0.90
C PRO A 232 -1.84 15.43 0.65
N ILE A 233 -1.96 15.96 -0.56
CA ILE A 233 -3.09 16.80 -0.96
C ILE A 233 -4.39 16.00 -0.92
N GLY A 234 -5.42 16.55 -0.31
CA GLY A 234 -6.76 15.94 -0.18
C GLY A 234 -6.86 14.81 0.84
N GLU A 235 -5.74 14.15 1.15
CA GLU A 235 -5.70 12.94 1.98
C GLU A 235 -4.56 13.02 3.01
N PRO A 236 -4.79 13.58 4.19
CA PRO A 236 -3.74 13.88 5.16
C PRO A 236 -3.28 12.66 5.98
N PHE A 237 -3.13 11.50 5.38
CA PHE A 237 -2.62 10.31 6.06
C PHE A 237 -1.20 10.50 6.59
N GLN A 238 -0.82 9.69 7.59
CA GLN A 238 0.51 9.73 8.18
C GLN A 238 1.57 9.43 7.13
N ASN A 239 2.40 10.42 6.82
CA ASN A 239 3.48 10.33 5.83
C ASN A 239 4.64 11.24 6.23
N GLY A 240 5.87 10.84 5.97
CA GLY A 240 7.01 11.66 6.33
C GLY A 240 8.35 11.09 5.85
N PRO A 241 9.43 11.87 5.98
CA PRO A 241 10.77 11.43 5.67
C PRO A 241 11.37 10.66 6.86
N ILE A 242 12.31 9.77 6.56
CA ILE A 242 13.13 9.08 7.55
C ILE A 242 14.60 9.22 7.18
N TYR A 243 15.42 9.49 8.17
CA TYR A 243 16.87 9.70 8.01
C TYR A 243 17.65 8.74 8.89
N GLY A 244 18.79 8.32 8.40
CA GLY A 244 19.79 7.59 9.17
C GLY A 244 21.16 8.14 8.90
N LYS A 245 21.92 8.41 9.97
CA LYS A 245 23.30 8.83 9.90
C LYS A 245 24.14 7.94 10.80
N ASP A 246 25.07 7.22 10.20
CA ASP A 246 25.97 6.29 10.88
C ASP A 246 25.27 5.24 11.75
N VAL A 247 24.08 4.80 11.33
CA VAL A 247 23.26 3.82 12.04
C VAL A 247 23.89 2.44 11.96
N PHE A 248 24.33 1.88 13.08
CA PHE A 248 24.82 0.51 13.13
C PHE A 248 23.66 -0.47 13.34
N ILE A 249 23.60 -1.51 12.51
CA ILE A 249 22.69 -2.66 12.68
C ILE A 249 23.49 -3.97 12.66
N PRO A 250 23.15 -4.96 13.51
CA PRO A 250 23.72 -6.30 13.40
C PRO A 250 23.17 -7.03 12.16
N MET A 251 23.87 -8.07 11.66
CA MET A 251 23.42 -8.84 10.50
C MET A 251 22.04 -9.50 10.71
N ASP A 252 21.68 -9.84 11.91
CA ASP A 252 20.38 -10.45 12.26
C ASP A 252 19.19 -9.52 12.00
N TRP A 253 19.41 -8.21 11.80
CA TRP A 253 18.35 -7.28 11.42
C TRP A 253 18.11 -7.21 9.91
N VAL A 254 19.01 -7.76 9.10
CA VAL A 254 18.74 -8.01 7.68
C VAL A 254 17.59 -9.01 7.57
N ILE A 255 16.58 -8.74 6.76
CA ILE A 255 15.45 -9.65 6.59
C ILE A 255 15.96 -10.96 5.98
N GLY A 256 15.77 -12.06 6.69
CA GLY A 256 16.32 -13.37 6.36
C GLY A 256 17.78 -13.58 6.78
N GLY A 257 18.36 -12.62 7.51
CA GLY A 257 19.72 -12.69 8.03
C GLY A 257 20.80 -12.47 6.98
N GLU A 258 22.04 -12.73 7.36
CA GLU A 258 23.25 -12.53 6.53
C GLU A 258 23.15 -13.19 5.14
N LYS A 259 22.54 -14.36 5.04
CA LYS A 259 22.36 -15.11 3.78
C LYS A 259 21.53 -14.36 2.73
N MET A 260 20.75 -13.39 3.15
CA MET A 260 19.85 -12.62 2.29
C MET A 260 20.40 -11.22 1.93
N LEU A 261 21.67 -10.94 2.26
CA LEU A 261 22.37 -9.77 1.73
C LEU A 261 22.31 -9.76 0.19
N GLY A 262 22.02 -8.58 -0.39
CA GLY A 262 21.94 -8.42 -1.85
C GLY A 262 20.65 -8.95 -2.51
N HIS A 263 19.79 -9.64 -1.78
CA HIS A 263 18.54 -10.20 -2.32
C HIS A 263 17.31 -9.28 -2.18
N GLY A 264 17.50 -8.08 -1.66
CA GLY A 264 16.40 -7.15 -1.37
C GLY A 264 15.58 -6.76 -2.59
N TRP A 265 16.19 -6.60 -3.77
CA TRP A 265 15.44 -6.30 -4.99
C TRP A 265 14.45 -7.41 -5.35
N ARG A 266 14.89 -8.66 -5.28
CA ARG A 266 14.00 -9.80 -5.50
C ARG A 266 12.86 -9.83 -4.50
N MET A 267 13.16 -9.63 -3.20
CA MET A 267 12.15 -9.58 -2.14
C MET A 267 11.08 -8.52 -2.43
N LEU A 268 11.51 -7.31 -2.79
CA LEU A 268 10.62 -6.20 -3.12
C LEU A 268 9.73 -6.50 -4.34
N MET A 269 10.31 -7.03 -5.41
CA MET A 269 9.55 -7.33 -6.63
C MET A 269 8.52 -8.44 -6.41
N GLU A 270 8.83 -9.45 -5.62
CA GLU A 270 7.92 -10.56 -5.36
C GLU A 270 6.79 -10.18 -4.38
N CYS A 271 7.09 -9.44 -3.32
CA CYS A 271 6.08 -9.09 -2.30
C CYS A 271 5.25 -7.86 -2.69
N LEU A 272 5.88 -6.78 -3.15
CA LEU A 272 5.13 -5.55 -3.49
C LEU A 272 4.21 -5.71 -4.71
N SER A 273 4.43 -6.71 -5.55
CA SER A 273 3.57 -6.94 -6.72
C SER A 273 2.17 -7.45 -6.33
N VAL A 274 2.04 -8.19 -5.24
CA VAL A 274 0.76 -8.68 -4.73
C VAL A 274 -0.05 -7.51 -4.17
N GLY A 275 0.53 -6.75 -3.25
CA GLY A 275 -0.12 -5.58 -2.65
C GLY A 275 -0.57 -4.55 -3.68
N ARG A 276 0.23 -4.32 -4.74
CA ARG A 276 -0.14 -3.43 -5.85
C ARG A 276 -1.42 -3.86 -6.57
N GLY A 277 -1.70 -5.16 -6.65
CA GLY A 277 -2.89 -5.69 -7.31
C GLY A 277 -4.17 -5.53 -6.51
N ILE A 278 -4.08 -5.25 -5.21
CA ILE A 278 -5.22 -5.21 -4.29
C ILE A 278 -5.41 -3.81 -3.69
N SER A 279 -4.46 -3.37 -2.88
CA SER A 279 -4.64 -2.29 -1.92
C SER A 279 -5.01 -0.95 -2.56
N LEU A 280 -4.13 -0.41 -3.39
CA LEU A 280 -4.40 0.87 -4.04
C LEU A 280 -5.51 0.78 -5.10
N PRO A 281 -5.61 -0.29 -5.92
CA PRO A 281 -6.75 -0.45 -6.81
C PRO A 281 -8.10 -0.52 -6.10
N VAL A 282 -8.18 -1.13 -4.91
CA VAL A 282 -9.44 -1.23 -4.16
C VAL A 282 -9.86 0.13 -3.60
N THR A 283 -8.92 0.96 -3.13
CA THR A 283 -9.24 2.32 -2.71
C THR A 283 -9.83 3.13 -3.87
N GLY A 284 -9.27 2.96 -5.08
CA GLY A 284 -9.81 3.55 -6.30
C GLY A 284 -11.21 3.06 -6.65
N ALA A 285 -11.46 1.75 -6.57
CA ALA A 285 -12.78 1.17 -6.83
C ALA A 285 -13.83 1.67 -5.85
N SER A 286 -13.51 1.67 -4.56
CA SER A 286 -14.42 2.12 -3.49
C SER A 286 -14.76 3.60 -3.59
N ALA A 287 -13.77 4.45 -3.88
CA ALA A 287 -14.01 5.86 -4.11
C ALA A 287 -14.89 6.09 -5.36
N THR A 288 -14.69 5.32 -6.43
CA THR A 288 -15.54 5.39 -7.63
C THR A 288 -16.98 4.98 -7.33
N GLN A 289 -17.19 3.92 -6.52
CA GLN A 289 -18.52 3.52 -6.04
C GLN A 289 -19.18 4.60 -5.17
N ALA A 290 -18.41 5.20 -4.24
CA ALA A 290 -18.89 6.29 -3.40
C ALA A 290 -19.29 7.53 -4.25
N MET A 291 -18.51 7.85 -5.28
CA MET A 291 -18.86 8.94 -6.22
C MET A 291 -20.16 8.63 -6.98
N LEU A 292 -20.34 7.39 -7.45
CA LEU A 292 -21.58 6.98 -8.11
C LEU A 292 -22.77 7.15 -7.16
N LEU A 293 -22.71 6.58 -5.96
CA LEU A 293 -23.82 6.61 -4.98
C LEU A 293 -24.19 8.04 -4.60
N THR A 294 -23.21 8.83 -4.20
CA THR A 294 -23.42 10.19 -3.71
C THR A 294 -23.89 11.13 -4.82
N THR A 295 -23.29 11.01 -6.03
CA THR A 295 -23.65 11.87 -7.16
C THR A 295 -25.03 11.53 -7.72
N SER A 296 -25.38 10.24 -7.83
CA SER A 296 -26.72 9.83 -8.26
C SER A 296 -27.80 10.30 -7.28
N THR A 297 -27.58 10.12 -5.98
CA THR A 297 -28.51 10.60 -4.94
C THR A 297 -28.65 12.13 -4.96
N TYR A 298 -27.52 12.84 -5.06
CA TYR A 298 -27.55 14.31 -5.18
C TYR A 298 -28.34 14.77 -6.40
N SER A 299 -28.11 14.17 -7.56
CA SER A 299 -28.77 14.56 -8.81
C SER A 299 -30.27 14.31 -8.81
N GLN A 300 -30.76 13.33 -8.03
CA GLN A 300 -32.19 13.07 -7.87
C GLN A 300 -32.88 14.06 -6.92
N THR A 301 -32.12 14.59 -5.96
CA THR A 301 -32.67 15.54 -4.97
C THR A 301 -32.46 17.01 -5.31
N ARG A 302 -31.47 17.32 -6.12
CA ARG A 302 -31.18 18.70 -6.58
C ARG A 302 -32.06 19.04 -7.75
N GLU A 303 -32.88 20.08 -7.58
CA GLU A 303 -33.74 20.62 -8.64
C GLU A 303 -33.15 21.89 -9.25
N GLN A 304 -33.22 22.00 -10.57
CA GLN A 304 -33.01 23.20 -11.34
C GLN A 304 -33.98 23.22 -12.54
N PHE A 305 -34.41 24.41 -12.94
CA PHE A 305 -35.42 24.60 -14.00
C PHE A 305 -36.73 23.82 -13.75
N GLY A 306 -37.08 23.63 -12.45
CA GLY A 306 -38.31 22.97 -12.02
C GLY A 306 -38.29 21.42 -12.12
N ILE A 307 -37.14 20.81 -12.36
CA ILE A 307 -36.99 19.34 -12.39
C ILE A 307 -35.74 18.91 -11.65
N PRO A 308 -35.69 17.66 -11.12
CA PRO A 308 -34.44 17.04 -10.68
C PRO A 308 -33.41 17.04 -11.80
N ILE A 309 -32.15 17.43 -11.47
CA ILE A 309 -31.09 17.51 -12.50
C ILE A 309 -30.77 16.14 -13.11
N ALA A 310 -31.07 15.03 -12.41
CA ALA A 310 -30.92 13.67 -12.95
C ALA A 310 -31.76 13.41 -14.22
N LYS A 311 -32.76 14.25 -14.52
CA LYS A 311 -33.57 14.14 -15.75
C LYS A 311 -32.92 14.84 -16.94
N MET A 312 -31.84 15.56 -16.75
CA MET A 312 -31.13 16.27 -17.82
C MET A 312 -30.12 15.33 -18.49
N GLU A 313 -30.12 15.25 -19.83
CA GLU A 313 -29.29 14.32 -20.59
C GLU A 313 -27.79 14.48 -20.30
N GLY A 314 -27.28 15.72 -20.18
CA GLY A 314 -25.88 15.98 -19.84
C GLY A 314 -25.49 15.45 -18.43
N ILE A 315 -26.42 15.40 -17.50
CA ILE A 315 -26.21 14.78 -16.17
C ILE A 315 -26.27 13.25 -16.29
N GLN A 316 -27.21 12.71 -17.08
CA GLN A 316 -27.34 11.27 -17.32
C GLN A 316 -26.08 10.69 -17.96
N GLU A 317 -25.45 11.42 -18.88
CA GLU A 317 -24.15 11.02 -19.44
C GLU A 317 -23.09 10.84 -18.34
N LYS A 318 -22.96 11.82 -17.43
CA LYS A 318 -22.02 11.73 -16.31
C LYS A 318 -22.34 10.57 -15.36
N LEU A 319 -23.61 10.38 -15.04
CA LEU A 319 -24.04 9.26 -14.19
C LEU A 319 -23.77 7.89 -14.84
N SER A 320 -23.96 7.80 -16.17
CA SER A 320 -23.63 6.58 -16.93
C SER A 320 -22.13 6.27 -16.89
N ASN A 321 -21.29 7.29 -17.04
CA ASN A 321 -19.84 7.16 -16.90
C ASN A 321 -19.45 6.68 -15.50
N LEU A 322 -20.02 7.29 -14.44
CA LEU A 322 -19.79 6.87 -13.05
C LEU A 322 -20.19 5.41 -12.81
N ALA A 323 -21.38 5.01 -13.30
CA ALA A 323 -21.85 3.62 -13.17
C ALA A 323 -20.94 2.62 -13.89
N THR A 324 -20.56 2.94 -15.13
CA THR A 324 -19.65 2.12 -15.93
C THR A 324 -18.28 1.99 -15.27
N ASN A 325 -17.73 3.09 -14.74
CA ASN A 325 -16.44 3.13 -14.08
C ASN A 325 -16.48 2.32 -12.77
N ALA A 326 -17.52 2.45 -11.96
CA ALA A 326 -17.70 1.70 -10.72
C ALA A 326 -17.79 0.19 -10.97
N TYR A 327 -18.59 -0.22 -11.97
CA TYR A 327 -18.70 -1.63 -12.36
C TYR A 327 -17.35 -2.20 -12.80
N ARG A 328 -16.65 -1.51 -13.71
CA ARG A 328 -15.35 -1.96 -14.23
C ARG A 328 -14.28 -2.03 -13.14
N ALA A 329 -14.24 -1.04 -12.25
CA ALA A 329 -13.27 -1.00 -11.16
C ALA A 329 -13.51 -2.15 -10.18
N THR A 330 -14.77 -2.47 -9.86
CA THR A 330 -15.14 -3.60 -9.00
C THR A 330 -14.79 -4.94 -9.64
N ALA A 331 -15.13 -5.13 -10.92
CA ALA A 331 -14.81 -6.36 -11.65
C ALA A 331 -13.30 -6.61 -11.70
N ASN A 332 -12.49 -5.56 -11.88
CA ASN A 332 -11.03 -5.66 -11.84
C ASN A 332 -10.52 -6.17 -10.48
N ILE A 333 -11.09 -5.70 -9.37
CA ILE A 333 -10.70 -6.13 -8.02
C ILE A 333 -11.10 -7.59 -7.79
N ASN A 334 -12.35 -7.93 -8.06
CA ASN A 334 -12.84 -9.30 -7.86
C ASN A 334 -11.98 -10.30 -8.62
N LEU A 335 -11.74 -10.08 -9.91
CA LEU A 335 -10.90 -10.96 -10.70
C LEU A 335 -9.47 -11.07 -10.15
N SER A 336 -8.88 -9.96 -9.70
CA SER A 336 -7.51 -9.96 -9.17
C SER A 336 -7.41 -10.72 -7.85
N THR A 337 -8.36 -10.52 -6.93
CA THR A 337 -8.37 -11.17 -5.61
C THR A 337 -8.67 -12.66 -5.73
N TRP A 338 -9.65 -13.05 -6.54
CA TRP A 338 -9.97 -14.46 -6.79
C TRP A 338 -8.77 -15.20 -7.40
N ALA A 339 -8.08 -14.59 -8.35
CA ALA A 339 -6.88 -15.18 -8.92
C ALA A 339 -5.76 -15.36 -7.88
N LEU A 340 -5.59 -14.39 -6.97
CA LEU A 340 -4.60 -14.48 -5.89
C LEU A 340 -4.96 -15.55 -4.87
N ASP A 341 -6.24 -15.64 -4.48
CA ASP A 341 -6.75 -16.66 -3.54
C ASP A 341 -6.66 -18.07 -4.15
N ALA A 342 -6.80 -18.20 -5.47
CA ALA A 342 -6.52 -19.42 -6.21
C ALA A 342 -5.01 -19.73 -6.37
N GLY A 343 -4.10 -18.94 -5.78
CA GLY A 343 -2.66 -19.16 -5.79
C GLY A 343 -1.92 -18.61 -7.01
N HIS A 344 -2.61 -17.92 -7.93
CA HIS A 344 -1.96 -17.29 -9.08
C HIS A 344 -1.10 -16.07 -8.67
N ARG A 345 -0.12 -15.73 -9.50
CA ARG A 345 0.79 -14.58 -9.29
C ARG A 345 0.75 -13.63 -10.50
N PRO A 346 -0.33 -12.88 -10.69
CA PRO A 346 -0.57 -12.10 -11.91
C PRO A 346 0.19 -10.75 -11.90
N SER A 347 1.51 -10.77 -12.04
CA SER A 347 2.36 -9.57 -11.91
C SER A 347 2.05 -8.45 -12.92
N ILE A 348 1.72 -8.80 -14.16
CA ILE A 348 1.33 -7.82 -15.20
C ILE A 348 -0.11 -7.37 -14.99
N ILE A 349 -1.01 -8.29 -14.66
CA ILE A 349 -2.42 -7.97 -14.38
C ILE A 349 -2.52 -7.01 -13.20
N SER A 350 -1.75 -7.23 -12.12
CA SER A 350 -1.74 -6.32 -10.97
C SER A 350 -1.35 -4.88 -11.38
N ALA A 351 -0.39 -4.73 -12.29
CA ALA A 351 -0.01 -3.43 -12.82
C ALA A 351 -1.12 -2.80 -13.68
N ILE A 352 -1.80 -3.59 -14.50
CA ILE A 352 -2.96 -3.15 -15.30
C ILE A 352 -4.09 -2.67 -14.40
N VAL A 353 -4.42 -3.44 -13.38
CA VAL A 353 -5.51 -3.13 -12.43
C VAL A 353 -5.19 -1.85 -11.66
N LYS A 354 -3.96 -1.70 -11.14
CA LYS A 354 -3.51 -0.47 -10.50
C LYS A 354 -3.67 0.74 -11.42
N TYR A 355 -3.12 0.66 -12.62
CA TYR A 355 -3.18 1.74 -13.61
C TYR A 355 -4.63 2.10 -13.94
N ARG A 356 -5.47 1.11 -14.25
CA ARG A 356 -6.86 1.34 -14.66
C ARG A 356 -7.72 1.87 -13.53
N ASN A 357 -7.71 1.27 -12.36
CA ASN A 357 -8.59 1.69 -11.27
C ASN A 357 -8.26 3.09 -10.77
N THR A 358 -6.98 3.47 -10.74
CA THR A 358 -6.60 4.85 -10.36
C THR A 358 -6.98 5.88 -11.42
N GLN A 359 -7.00 5.52 -12.72
CA GLN A 359 -7.54 6.39 -13.77
C GLN A 359 -9.06 6.48 -13.71
N LEU A 360 -9.76 5.37 -13.46
CA LEU A 360 -11.22 5.36 -13.30
C LEU A 360 -11.63 6.25 -12.11
N LEU A 361 -10.89 6.18 -11.00
CA LEU A 361 -11.06 7.08 -9.87
C LEU A 361 -10.93 8.55 -10.26
N GLN A 362 -9.85 8.92 -10.95
CA GLN A 362 -9.62 10.31 -11.36
C GLN A 362 -10.74 10.82 -12.26
N ASN A 363 -11.12 10.05 -13.28
CA ASN A 363 -12.18 10.44 -14.21
C ASN A 363 -13.54 10.57 -13.46
N SER A 364 -13.85 9.62 -12.59
CA SER A 364 -15.09 9.65 -11.80
C SER A 364 -15.15 10.83 -10.84
N SER A 365 -14.01 11.21 -10.24
CA SER A 365 -13.96 12.39 -9.38
C SER A 365 -14.23 13.69 -10.16
N ILE A 366 -13.74 13.79 -11.39
CA ILE A 366 -14.03 14.93 -12.29
C ILE A 366 -15.53 14.99 -12.64
N ASP A 367 -16.11 13.87 -13.08
CA ASP A 367 -17.53 13.81 -13.41
C ASP A 367 -18.42 14.12 -12.19
N ALA A 368 -18.05 13.66 -10.99
CA ALA A 368 -18.74 13.98 -9.76
C ALA A 368 -18.63 15.47 -9.40
N MET A 369 -17.45 16.09 -9.56
CA MET A 369 -17.25 17.53 -9.38
C MET A 369 -18.17 18.35 -10.30
N ASP A 370 -18.22 17.98 -11.58
CA ASP A 370 -19.05 18.64 -12.58
C ASP A 370 -20.55 18.62 -12.19
N VAL A 371 -21.07 17.47 -11.78
CA VAL A 371 -22.48 17.32 -11.37
C VAL A 371 -22.83 18.09 -10.10
N HIS A 372 -21.91 18.11 -9.11
CA HIS A 372 -22.13 18.83 -7.86
C HIS A 372 -21.93 20.36 -8.01
N GLY A 373 -21.17 20.80 -8.99
CA GLY A 373 -20.92 22.20 -9.31
C GLY A 373 -20.32 22.99 -8.13
N GLY A 374 -20.86 24.17 -7.84
CA GLY A 374 -20.36 25.06 -6.78
C GLY A 374 -20.25 24.40 -5.40
N ARG A 375 -21.10 23.42 -5.08
CA ARG A 375 -21.02 22.67 -3.83
C ARG A 375 -19.71 21.88 -3.70
N ALA A 376 -19.21 21.35 -4.81
CA ALA A 376 -18.01 20.53 -4.82
C ALA A 376 -16.70 21.35 -4.73
N VAL A 377 -16.74 22.66 -5.02
CA VAL A 377 -15.56 23.54 -4.97
C VAL A 377 -15.47 24.38 -3.70
N MET A 378 -16.52 24.34 -2.86
CA MET A 378 -16.52 25.03 -1.57
C MET A 378 -16.17 24.05 -0.45
N GLU A 379 -15.08 24.30 0.26
CA GLU A 379 -14.70 23.49 1.44
C GLU A 379 -15.78 23.55 2.52
N GLY A 380 -15.96 22.45 3.23
CA GLY A 380 -16.89 22.38 4.35
C GLY A 380 -17.48 21.00 4.57
N LYS A 381 -18.14 20.81 5.70
CA LYS A 381 -18.70 19.53 6.16
C LYS A 381 -19.66 18.85 5.16
N ARG A 382 -20.25 19.61 4.23
CA ARG A 382 -21.17 19.09 3.21
C ARG A 382 -20.49 18.77 1.88
N ASN A 383 -19.18 19.00 1.76
CA ASN A 383 -18.41 18.65 0.56
C ASN A 383 -17.66 17.35 0.80
N TYR A 384 -18.15 16.28 0.22
CA TYR A 384 -17.57 14.93 0.27
C TYR A 384 -16.90 14.52 -1.07
N VAL A 385 -16.83 15.43 -2.04
CA VAL A 385 -16.28 15.16 -3.39
C VAL A 385 -14.88 15.71 -3.55
N SER A 386 -14.61 16.94 -3.05
CA SER A 386 -13.35 17.65 -3.32
C SER A 386 -12.10 16.92 -2.82
N ASN A 387 -12.20 16.25 -1.66
CA ASN A 387 -11.05 15.51 -1.10
C ASN A 387 -10.65 14.33 -1.99
N VAL A 388 -11.64 13.59 -2.53
CA VAL A 388 -11.41 12.50 -3.46
C VAL A 388 -10.78 13.03 -4.75
N TYR A 389 -11.29 14.13 -5.29
CA TYR A 389 -10.72 14.80 -6.46
C TYR A 389 -9.28 15.27 -6.22
N ALA A 390 -9.03 15.95 -5.10
CA ALA A 390 -7.70 16.44 -4.75
C ALA A 390 -6.73 15.28 -4.45
N GLY A 391 -7.20 14.19 -3.83
CA GLY A 391 -6.38 13.02 -3.47
C GLY A 391 -6.10 12.05 -4.63
N ALA A 392 -6.91 12.04 -5.69
CA ALA A 392 -6.76 11.12 -6.81
C ALA A 392 -5.33 11.11 -7.44
N PRO A 393 -4.61 12.24 -7.59
CA PRO A 393 -3.24 12.27 -8.05
C PRO A 393 -2.26 11.48 -7.18
N VAL A 394 -2.52 11.33 -5.88
CA VAL A 394 -1.70 10.50 -4.99
C VAL A 394 -1.73 9.05 -5.48
N ALA A 395 -2.92 8.50 -5.72
CA ALA A 395 -3.09 7.13 -6.22
C ALA A 395 -2.42 6.91 -7.60
N ILE A 396 -2.39 7.92 -8.46
CA ILE A 396 -1.70 7.87 -9.76
C ILE A 396 -0.19 7.85 -9.60
N THR A 397 0.34 8.49 -8.56
CA THR A 397 1.78 8.69 -8.35
C THR A 397 2.45 7.53 -7.60
N VAL A 398 1.80 6.97 -6.57
CA VAL A 398 2.41 5.98 -5.68
C VAL A 398 2.35 4.55 -6.24
N GLU A 399 3.10 3.63 -5.64
CA GLU A 399 3.19 2.21 -6.04
C GLU A 399 3.60 1.99 -7.51
N GLY A 400 4.47 2.85 -7.99
CA GLY A 400 4.82 2.95 -9.40
C GLY A 400 3.90 3.94 -10.12
N ALA A 401 4.43 5.11 -10.46
CA ALA A 401 3.68 6.14 -11.18
C ALA A 401 3.01 5.56 -12.43
N ASN A 402 1.77 5.97 -12.72
CA ASN A 402 1.00 5.40 -13.84
C ASN A 402 1.72 5.51 -15.18
N ILE A 403 2.49 6.57 -15.39
CA ILE A 403 3.27 6.75 -16.62
C ILE A 403 4.36 5.67 -16.75
N LEU A 404 5.05 5.33 -15.66
CA LEU A 404 6.01 4.21 -15.61
C LEU A 404 5.30 2.87 -15.75
N THR A 405 4.24 2.65 -14.99
CA THR A 405 3.50 1.40 -14.96
C THR A 405 2.98 1.04 -16.35
N ARG A 406 2.37 2.01 -17.05
CA ARG A 406 1.89 1.80 -18.42
C ARG A 406 3.03 1.46 -19.39
N SER A 407 4.13 2.19 -19.34
CA SER A 407 5.17 2.11 -20.37
C SER A 407 6.16 0.98 -20.13
N LEU A 408 6.66 0.79 -18.88
CA LEU A 408 7.67 -0.22 -18.59
C LEU A 408 7.07 -1.52 -18.05
N MET A 409 6.09 -1.45 -17.14
CA MET A 409 5.57 -2.65 -16.50
C MET A 409 4.53 -3.37 -17.35
N ILE A 410 3.60 -2.65 -17.96
CA ILE A 410 2.57 -3.26 -18.81
C ILE A 410 3.12 -3.52 -20.20
N PHE A 411 3.53 -2.47 -20.90
CA PHE A 411 3.96 -2.59 -22.30
C PHE A 411 5.30 -3.32 -22.42
N GLY A 412 6.35 -2.89 -21.71
CA GLY A 412 7.68 -3.48 -21.82
C GLY A 412 7.71 -4.95 -21.36
N GLN A 413 7.14 -5.26 -20.20
CA GLN A 413 7.08 -6.65 -19.71
C GLN A 413 6.12 -7.51 -20.55
N GLY A 414 5.01 -6.94 -20.99
CA GLY A 414 4.08 -7.61 -21.88
C GLY A 414 4.73 -7.97 -23.21
N LEU A 415 5.48 -7.04 -23.81
CA LEU A 415 6.19 -7.24 -25.05
C LEU A 415 7.23 -8.38 -24.91
N ILE A 416 8.10 -8.34 -23.91
CA ILE A 416 9.12 -9.37 -23.66
C ILE A 416 8.50 -10.76 -23.49
N ARG A 417 7.35 -10.86 -22.82
CA ARG A 417 6.70 -12.16 -22.52
C ARG A 417 5.83 -12.68 -23.64
N CYS A 418 5.28 -11.80 -24.46
CA CYS A 418 4.31 -12.14 -25.51
C CYS A 418 4.90 -12.11 -26.93
N HIS A 419 6.11 -11.55 -27.13
CA HIS A 419 6.75 -11.55 -28.43
C HIS A 419 7.20 -12.98 -28.78
N LYS A 420 6.83 -13.43 -29.97
CA LYS A 420 7.37 -14.66 -30.55
C LYS A 420 8.80 -14.35 -31.02
N THR A 421 9.81 -14.78 -30.30
CA THR A 421 11.19 -14.85 -30.78
C THR A 421 11.34 -16.03 -31.68
#